data_ae63937d58777fbcd93e9864c7f315a0
#
_entry.id   ae63937d58777fbcd93e9864c7f315a0
#
_cell.length_a   1.000
_cell.length_b   1.000
_cell.length_c   1.000
_cell.angle_alpha   90.00
_cell.angle_beta   90.00
_cell.angle_gamma   90.00
#
_symmetry.space_group_name_H-M   'P 1'
#
loop_
_entity.id
_entity.type
_entity.pdbx_description
1 polymer ?
#
loop_
_entity_poly.entity_id
_entity_poly.type
_entity_poly.pdbx_seq_one_letter_code
_entity_poly.pdbx_strand_id
1 'polypeptide(L)'
;MGEPVEWILRQARIDDDGAPVDIALHAGTIVAIGERLPHRGQQEWDVAGRVVLPGLVDAHVHLDKSFLELPNQSGNLLEAINVWLAARQGLTRASFMARAERALQQAVSNGTTALRTHVDTLETQDLVALEAILEVREVWRHAVDLQIVALGAPGRSTAHDAVMRTALALGADLVGGAPTLEDDPIHAITTVFALAEASGKPIDLHIDECEDPQANALATLAEQTTAHGMQGR
;
A
#
# COMPACT_ATOMS: atom_id res chain seq x y z
N MET A 1 -23.78 28.24 21.14
CA MET A 1 -23.28 26.90 21.49
C MET A 1 -22.95 26.22 20.17
N GLY A 2 -21.74 25.70 20.02
CA GLY A 2 -21.36 24.96 18.81
C GLY A 2 -22.19 23.69 18.67
N GLU A 3 -22.28 23.16 17.44
CA GLU A 3 -22.95 21.88 17.19
C GLU A 3 -22.26 20.75 17.97
N PRO A 4 -22.99 19.74 18.46
CA PRO A 4 -22.40 18.61 19.14
C PRO A 4 -21.56 17.77 18.14
N VAL A 5 -20.37 17.37 18.59
CA VAL A 5 -19.44 16.54 17.82
C VAL A 5 -19.12 15.28 18.60
N GLU A 6 -18.57 14.27 17.92
CA GLU A 6 -18.23 13.01 18.58
C GLU A 6 -17.03 13.15 19.49
N TRP A 7 -15.96 13.77 18.99
CA TRP A 7 -14.71 13.93 19.70
C TRP A 7 -14.20 15.37 19.69
N ILE A 8 -13.56 15.77 20.77
CA ILE A 8 -12.72 16.97 20.79
C ILE A 8 -11.37 16.62 21.43
N LEU A 9 -10.29 16.91 20.69
CA LEU A 9 -8.95 16.96 21.26
C LEU A 9 -8.70 18.39 21.72
N ARG A 10 -8.48 18.59 23.00
CA ARG A 10 -8.19 19.89 23.62
C ARG A 10 -6.69 20.10 23.73
N GLN A 11 -6.25 21.33 23.52
CA GLN A 11 -4.86 21.76 23.68
C GLN A 11 -3.87 20.98 22.84
N ALA A 12 -4.23 20.65 21.59
CA ALA A 12 -3.36 20.01 20.63
C ALA A 12 -2.34 20.99 20.04
N ARG A 13 -1.09 20.56 19.85
CA ARG A 13 -0.12 21.27 19.01
C ARG A 13 -0.10 20.61 17.63
N ILE A 14 -0.28 21.41 16.58
CA ILE A 14 -0.28 20.96 15.18
C ILE A 14 0.90 21.52 14.38
N ASP A 15 1.69 22.39 14.99
CA ASP A 15 2.93 22.95 14.45
C ASP A 15 3.95 23.17 15.59
N ASP A 16 5.17 23.54 15.24
CA ASP A 16 6.27 23.67 16.20
C ASP A 16 6.17 24.95 17.06
N ASP A 17 5.61 26.04 16.54
CA ASP A 17 5.65 27.37 17.13
C ASP A 17 4.26 27.94 17.48
N GLY A 18 3.18 27.24 17.14
CA GLY A 18 1.82 27.70 17.32
C GLY A 18 1.29 27.55 18.75
N ALA A 19 0.31 28.39 19.09
CA ALA A 19 -0.47 28.20 20.30
C ALA A 19 -1.27 26.88 20.22
N PRO A 20 -1.50 26.21 21.37
CA PRO A 20 -2.35 25.02 21.39
C PRO A 20 -3.77 25.32 20.86
N VAL A 21 -4.28 24.40 20.05
CA VAL A 21 -5.61 24.47 19.44
C VAL A 21 -6.48 23.29 19.86
N ASP A 22 -7.79 23.47 19.74
CA ASP A 22 -8.75 22.40 19.86
C ASP A 22 -9.05 21.82 18.45
N ILE A 23 -9.26 20.50 18.35
CA ILE A 23 -9.62 19.80 17.12
C ILE A 23 -10.94 19.09 17.36
N ALA A 24 -11.98 19.46 16.62
CA ALA A 24 -13.29 18.82 16.68
C ALA A 24 -13.44 17.82 15.53
N LEU A 25 -13.90 16.59 15.87
CA LEU A 25 -14.10 15.49 14.92
C LEU A 25 -15.56 15.03 14.99
N HIS A 26 -16.11 14.74 13.80
CA HIS A 26 -17.44 14.18 13.64
C HIS A 26 -17.47 13.27 12.41
N ALA A 27 -18.06 12.08 12.55
CA ALA A 27 -18.15 11.07 11.51
C ALA A 27 -16.77 10.77 10.82
N GLY A 28 -15.72 10.62 11.63
CA GLY A 28 -14.37 10.33 11.15
C GLY A 28 -13.66 11.50 10.45
N THR A 29 -14.23 12.71 10.47
CA THR A 29 -13.69 13.88 9.78
C THR A 29 -13.38 15.01 10.76
N ILE A 30 -12.29 15.76 10.54
CA ILE A 30 -12.02 17.00 11.25
C ILE A 30 -12.99 18.07 10.75
N VAL A 31 -13.88 18.56 11.63
CA VAL A 31 -14.90 19.56 11.29
C VAL A 31 -14.52 20.98 11.70
N ALA A 32 -13.62 21.13 12.67
CA ALA A 32 -13.08 22.41 13.07
C ALA A 32 -11.72 22.29 13.76
N ILE A 33 -10.87 23.30 13.55
CA ILE A 33 -9.61 23.52 14.30
C ILE A 33 -9.59 24.98 14.72
N GLY A 34 -9.25 25.25 15.97
CA GLY A 34 -9.12 26.63 16.46
C GLY A 34 -8.89 26.73 17.94
N GLU A 35 -8.50 27.91 18.41
CA GLU A 35 -8.34 28.19 19.84
C GLU A 35 -9.68 28.13 20.54
N ARG A 36 -9.82 27.32 21.61
CA ARG A 36 -11.00 27.24 22.48
C ARG A 36 -12.32 27.08 21.71
N LEU A 37 -12.44 26.02 20.92
CA LEU A 37 -13.66 25.75 20.16
C LEU A 37 -14.90 25.69 21.09
N PRO A 38 -16.01 26.34 20.72
CA PRO A 38 -17.25 26.31 21.50
C PRO A 38 -18.02 24.99 21.39
N HIS A 39 -17.55 24.06 20.60
CA HIS A 39 -18.13 22.72 20.41
C HIS A 39 -18.11 21.93 21.72
N ARG A 40 -19.09 21.02 21.87
CA ARG A 40 -19.12 20.04 22.95
C ARG A 40 -18.95 18.65 22.32
N GLY A 41 -17.90 17.92 22.71
CA GLY A 41 -17.68 16.54 22.33
C GLY A 41 -18.53 15.58 23.17
N GLN A 42 -19.02 14.52 22.57
CA GLN A 42 -19.50 13.36 23.32
C GLN A 42 -18.35 12.79 24.17
N GLN A 43 -17.13 12.85 23.61
CA GLN A 43 -15.87 12.54 24.29
C GLN A 43 -14.90 13.71 24.09
N GLU A 44 -14.22 14.09 25.16
CA GLU A 44 -13.20 15.13 25.13
C GLU A 44 -11.90 14.59 25.73
N TRP A 45 -10.81 14.84 25.05
CA TRP A 45 -9.48 14.42 25.48
C TRP A 45 -8.55 15.63 25.50
N ASP A 46 -8.06 16.02 26.69
CA ASP A 46 -7.02 17.02 26.83
C ASP A 46 -5.66 16.37 26.56
N VAL A 47 -5.07 16.72 25.43
CA VAL A 47 -3.75 16.20 25.04
C VAL A 47 -2.59 17.01 25.65
N ALA A 48 -2.90 18.03 26.46
CA ALA A 48 -1.95 18.76 27.29
C ALA A 48 -0.73 19.30 26.52
N GLY A 49 -0.95 19.90 25.37
CA GLY A 49 0.10 20.49 24.53
C GLY A 49 0.95 19.46 23.77
N ARG A 50 0.54 18.18 23.72
CA ARG A 50 1.22 17.20 22.87
C ARG A 50 1.00 17.50 21.40
N VAL A 51 1.99 17.12 20.59
CA VAL A 51 1.87 17.20 19.13
C VAL A 51 0.83 16.20 18.65
N VAL A 52 -0.08 16.68 17.81
CA VAL A 52 -1.06 15.86 17.08
C VAL A 52 -0.72 15.91 15.61
N LEU A 53 -0.50 14.76 15.03
CA LEU A 53 -0.13 14.58 13.61
C LEU A 53 -1.26 13.85 12.88
N PRO A 54 -1.38 14.02 11.57
CA PRO A 54 -2.14 13.08 10.74
C PRO A 54 -1.67 11.65 10.96
N GLY A 55 -2.54 10.67 10.74
CA GLY A 55 -2.15 9.28 10.77
C GLY A 55 -1.00 9.00 9.79
N LEU A 56 -0.09 8.11 10.18
CA LEU A 56 1.05 7.76 9.33
C LEU A 56 0.57 6.96 8.10
N VAL A 57 1.25 7.16 6.99
CA VAL A 57 1.02 6.43 5.73
C VAL A 57 2.25 5.60 5.42
N ASP A 58 2.09 4.28 5.33
CA ASP A 58 3.09 3.37 4.81
C ASP A 58 2.79 3.10 3.33
N ALA A 59 3.50 3.80 2.45
CA ALA A 59 3.22 3.77 1.02
C ALA A 59 3.79 2.53 0.31
N HIS A 60 4.60 1.70 0.99
CA HIS A 60 5.24 0.54 0.37
C HIS A 60 5.61 -0.56 1.36
N VAL A 61 4.89 -1.67 1.32
CA VAL A 61 5.17 -2.86 2.11
C VAL A 61 4.80 -4.13 1.32
N HIS A 62 5.32 -5.27 1.74
CA HIS A 62 4.96 -6.60 1.23
C HIS A 62 4.41 -7.47 2.36
N LEU A 63 3.09 -7.40 2.61
CA LEU A 63 2.45 -8.17 3.69
C LEU A 63 2.53 -9.68 3.47
N ASP A 64 2.53 -10.13 2.23
CA ASP A 64 2.68 -11.55 1.85
C ASP A 64 4.03 -12.13 2.26
N LYS A 65 5.07 -11.30 2.40
CA LYS A 65 6.45 -11.68 2.75
C LYS A 65 6.84 -11.31 4.18
N SER A 66 6.01 -10.56 4.89
CA SER A 66 6.31 -10.06 6.24
C SER A 66 6.64 -11.18 7.21
N PHE A 67 7.64 -10.97 8.09
CA PHE A 67 8.09 -11.90 9.13
C PHE A 67 8.55 -13.28 8.62
N LEU A 68 8.99 -13.37 7.38
CA LEU A 68 9.71 -14.54 6.89
C LEU A 68 11.21 -14.35 7.10
N GLU A 69 11.81 -15.25 7.85
CA GLU A 69 13.26 -15.31 8.00
C GLU A 69 13.84 -16.13 6.85
N LEU A 70 14.15 -15.47 5.76
CA LEU A 70 14.70 -16.11 4.56
C LEU A 70 16.21 -15.85 4.47
N PRO A 71 17.03 -16.88 4.23
CA PRO A 71 18.49 -16.72 4.13
C PRO A 71 18.82 -15.98 2.83
N ASN A 72 19.34 -14.77 2.93
CA ASN A 72 19.94 -14.00 1.85
C ASN A 72 21.39 -13.68 2.23
N GLN A 73 22.32 -14.57 1.86
CA GLN A 73 23.70 -14.50 2.30
C GLN A 73 24.51 -13.43 1.58
N SER A 74 24.24 -13.20 0.31
CA SER A 74 24.93 -12.18 -0.49
C SER A 74 24.39 -10.77 -0.22
N GLY A 75 23.15 -10.67 0.29
CA GLY A 75 22.45 -9.40 0.45
C GLY A 75 21.94 -8.77 -0.85
N ASN A 76 22.09 -9.47 -1.99
CA ASN A 76 21.62 -8.94 -3.27
C ASN A 76 20.14 -9.30 -3.55
N LEU A 77 19.51 -8.52 -4.43
CA LEU A 77 18.09 -8.64 -4.76
C LEU A 77 17.74 -9.98 -5.41
N LEU A 78 18.58 -10.47 -6.35
CA LEU A 78 18.27 -11.70 -7.08
C LEU A 78 18.28 -12.92 -6.17
N GLU A 79 19.21 -13.00 -5.20
CA GLU A 79 19.19 -14.06 -4.19
C GLU A 79 17.92 -13.96 -3.34
N ALA A 80 17.55 -12.76 -2.87
CA ALA A 80 16.34 -12.55 -2.10
C ALA A 80 15.09 -13.02 -2.85
N ILE A 81 14.97 -12.68 -4.14
CA ILE A 81 13.86 -13.12 -5.00
C ILE A 81 13.84 -14.66 -5.12
N ASN A 82 14.97 -15.28 -5.42
CA ASN A 82 15.04 -16.73 -5.59
C ASN A 82 14.70 -17.50 -4.30
N VAL A 83 15.19 -17.04 -3.15
CA VAL A 83 14.88 -17.62 -1.86
C VAL A 83 13.39 -17.47 -1.54
N TRP A 84 12.80 -16.33 -1.82
CA TRP A 84 11.37 -16.10 -1.68
C TRP A 84 10.56 -17.02 -2.60
N LEU A 85 10.88 -17.09 -3.89
CA LEU A 85 10.18 -17.94 -4.87
C LEU A 85 10.19 -19.43 -4.46
N ALA A 86 11.27 -19.89 -3.85
CA ALA A 86 11.35 -21.25 -3.31
C ALA A 86 10.49 -21.42 -2.04
N ALA A 87 10.54 -20.47 -1.14
CA ALA A 87 9.84 -20.54 0.15
C ALA A 87 8.31 -20.44 0.02
N ARG A 88 7.81 -19.60 -0.90
CA ARG A 88 6.36 -19.35 -1.08
C ARG A 88 5.56 -20.60 -1.41
N GLN A 89 6.16 -21.58 -2.09
CA GLN A 89 5.47 -22.82 -2.49
C GLN A 89 4.98 -23.64 -1.31
N GLY A 90 5.60 -23.49 -0.13
CA GLY A 90 5.20 -24.16 1.11
C GLY A 90 4.25 -23.35 2.01
N LEU A 91 3.91 -22.12 1.61
CA LEU A 91 3.09 -21.24 2.43
C LEU A 91 1.60 -21.52 2.24
N THR A 92 0.86 -21.49 3.34
CA THR A 92 -0.60 -21.66 3.35
C THR A 92 -1.31 -20.32 3.47
N ARG A 93 -2.59 -20.28 3.06
CA ARG A 93 -3.45 -19.11 3.27
C ARG A 93 -3.46 -18.64 4.72
N ALA A 94 -3.56 -19.56 5.68
CA ALA A 94 -3.50 -19.22 7.10
C ALA A 94 -2.16 -18.59 7.52
N SER A 95 -1.04 -19.04 6.92
CA SER A 95 0.27 -18.45 7.16
C SER A 95 0.36 -17.02 6.63
N PHE A 96 -0.18 -16.74 5.43
CA PHE A 96 -0.24 -15.38 4.88
C PHE A 96 -1.06 -14.46 5.79
N MET A 97 -2.26 -14.89 6.19
CA MET A 97 -3.14 -14.12 7.06
C MET A 97 -2.48 -13.78 8.39
N ALA A 98 -1.96 -14.78 9.10
CA ALA A 98 -1.37 -14.58 10.42
C ALA A 98 -0.19 -13.60 10.42
N ARG A 99 0.67 -13.64 9.38
CA ARG A 99 1.79 -12.72 9.24
C ARG A 99 1.34 -11.32 8.87
N ALA A 100 0.39 -11.19 7.94
CA ALA A 100 -0.19 -9.91 7.56
C ALA A 100 -0.89 -9.21 8.74
N GLU A 101 -1.71 -9.95 9.50
CA GLU A 101 -2.36 -9.43 10.71
C GLU A 101 -1.35 -8.95 11.75
N ARG A 102 -0.27 -9.71 11.97
CA ARG A 102 0.82 -9.29 12.87
C ARG A 102 1.47 -8.00 12.40
N ALA A 103 1.71 -7.85 11.09
CA ALA A 103 2.29 -6.64 10.52
C ALA A 103 1.35 -5.44 10.66
N LEU A 104 0.07 -5.61 10.36
CA LEU A 104 -0.95 -4.57 10.53
C LEU A 104 -1.12 -4.17 12.00
N GLN A 105 -1.14 -5.12 12.92
CA GLN A 105 -1.19 -4.83 14.35
C GLN A 105 0.00 -3.94 14.78
N GLN A 106 1.20 -4.25 14.31
CA GLN A 106 2.38 -3.45 14.60
C GLN A 106 2.30 -2.06 13.95
N ALA A 107 1.88 -1.95 12.69
CA ALA A 107 1.73 -0.69 11.98
C ALA A 107 0.70 0.22 12.66
N VAL A 108 -0.51 -0.29 12.92
CA VAL A 108 -1.60 0.45 13.56
C VAL A 108 -1.23 0.88 14.99
N SER A 109 -0.57 0.01 15.78
CA SER A 109 -0.12 0.38 17.13
C SER A 109 0.95 1.48 17.16
N ASN A 110 1.60 1.73 16.01
CA ASN A 110 2.55 2.84 15.83
C ASN A 110 1.96 4.03 15.08
N GLY A 111 0.64 4.06 14.86
CA GLY A 111 -0.07 5.21 14.30
C GLY A 111 -0.26 5.19 12.78
N THR A 112 0.01 4.07 12.10
CA THR A 112 -0.28 3.93 10.68
C THR A 112 -1.79 3.77 10.46
N THR A 113 -2.36 4.63 9.60
CA THR A 113 -3.79 4.64 9.26
C THR A 113 -4.06 4.29 7.80
N ALA A 114 -3.06 4.36 6.95
CA ALA A 114 -3.15 3.94 5.55
C ALA A 114 -1.88 3.19 5.15
N LEU A 115 -2.02 2.15 4.33
CA LEU A 115 -0.92 1.27 3.96
C LEU A 115 -1.13 0.75 2.54
N ARG A 116 -0.07 0.70 1.74
CA ARG A 116 -0.09 0.09 0.41
C ARG A 116 0.80 -1.14 0.41
N THR A 117 0.22 -2.32 0.13
CA THR A 117 0.94 -3.58 0.06
C THR A 117 1.04 -4.08 -1.37
N HIS A 118 2.22 -4.53 -1.75
CA HIS A 118 2.47 -5.25 -3.00
C HIS A 118 2.39 -6.75 -2.70
N VAL A 119 1.54 -7.45 -3.45
CA VAL A 119 1.31 -8.90 -3.29
C VAL A 119 1.66 -9.60 -4.58
N ASP A 120 2.56 -10.58 -4.51
CA ASP A 120 2.97 -11.32 -5.70
C ASP A 120 1.78 -12.01 -6.36
N THR A 121 1.68 -11.86 -7.68
CA THR A 121 0.67 -12.47 -8.55
C THR A 121 1.33 -12.97 -9.85
N LEU A 122 2.47 -13.67 -9.68
CA LEU A 122 3.26 -14.17 -10.81
C LEU A 122 2.59 -15.39 -11.47
N GLU A 123 2.01 -16.26 -10.66
CA GLU A 123 1.39 -17.50 -11.12
C GLU A 123 0.02 -17.71 -10.45
N THR A 124 -0.80 -18.61 -10.98
CA THR A 124 -2.15 -18.87 -10.43
C THR A 124 -2.13 -19.25 -8.96
N GLN A 125 -1.10 -19.95 -8.50
CA GLN A 125 -0.94 -20.34 -7.10
C GLN A 125 -0.71 -19.13 -6.16
N ASP A 126 -0.21 -18.03 -6.66
CA ASP A 126 0.01 -16.81 -5.87
C ASP A 126 -1.29 -16.09 -5.51
N LEU A 127 -2.38 -16.38 -6.23
CA LEU A 127 -3.69 -15.83 -5.91
C LEU A 127 -4.17 -16.24 -4.51
N VAL A 128 -3.65 -17.32 -3.93
CA VAL A 128 -3.89 -17.70 -2.53
C VAL A 128 -3.38 -16.62 -1.55
N ALA A 129 -2.22 -16.03 -1.83
CA ALA A 129 -1.69 -14.91 -1.04
C ALA A 129 -2.60 -13.68 -1.20
N LEU A 130 -2.97 -13.33 -2.43
CA LEU A 130 -3.86 -12.21 -2.71
C LEU A 130 -5.21 -12.37 -2.00
N GLU A 131 -5.84 -13.54 -2.09
CA GLU A 131 -7.11 -13.82 -1.42
C GLU A 131 -6.99 -13.69 0.10
N ALA A 132 -5.88 -14.15 0.69
CA ALA A 132 -5.60 -14.01 2.11
C ALA A 132 -5.50 -12.53 2.52
N ILE A 133 -4.77 -11.71 1.75
CA ILE A 133 -4.61 -10.28 2.03
C ILE A 133 -5.92 -9.50 1.81
N LEU A 134 -6.73 -9.88 0.81
CA LEU A 134 -8.07 -9.32 0.61
C LEU A 134 -8.98 -9.57 1.82
N GLU A 135 -8.95 -10.77 2.40
CA GLU A 135 -9.71 -11.06 3.62
C GLU A 135 -9.19 -10.28 4.82
N VAL A 136 -7.87 -10.21 5.00
CA VAL A 136 -7.25 -9.41 6.06
C VAL A 136 -7.66 -7.94 5.93
N ARG A 137 -7.73 -7.37 4.71
CA ARG A 137 -8.22 -6.01 4.46
C ARG A 137 -9.63 -5.81 5.02
N GLU A 138 -10.54 -6.74 4.76
CA GLU A 138 -11.92 -6.63 5.27
C GLU A 138 -11.99 -6.70 6.80
N VAL A 139 -11.19 -7.54 7.43
CA VAL A 139 -11.10 -7.62 8.89
C VAL A 139 -10.58 -6.32 9.50
N TRP A 140 -9.57 -5.71 8.90
CA TRP A 140 -8.87 -4.54 9.42
C TRP A 140 -9.40 -3.19 8.92
N ARG A 141 -10.42 -3.16 8.05
CA ARG A 141 -10.99 -1.95 7.43
C ARG A 141 -11.43 -0.86 8.41
N HIS A 142 -11.67 -1.20 9.67
CA HIS A 142 -12.06 -0.27 10.73
C HIS A 142 -10.86 0.45 11.36
N ALA A 143 -9.64 0.00 11.12
CA ALA A 143 -8.42 0.49 11.74
C ALA A 143 -7.39 1.04 10.74
N VAL A 144 -7.37 0.52 9.53
CA VAL A 144 -6.40 0.92 8.49
C VAL A 144 -7.02 0.84 7.10
N ASP A 145 -6.72 1.82 6.25
CA ASP A 145 -7.03 1.80 4.83
C ASP A 145 -5.92 1.05 4.10
N LEU A 146 -6.23 -0.14 3.56
CA LEU A 146 -5.27 -1.02 2.92
C LEU A 146 -5.49 -1.08 1.42
N GLN A 147 -4.56 -0.49 0.65
CA GLN A 147 -4.47 -0.64 -0.80
C GLN A 147 -3.61 -1.84 -1.18
N ILE A 148 -4.05 -2.60 -2.18
CA ILE A 148 -3.38 -3.82 -2.64
C ILE A 148 -2.94 -3.67 -4.09
N VAL A 149 -1.65 -3.78 -4.33
CA VAL A 149 -1.04 -3.81 -5.67
C VAL A 149 -0.85 -5.27 -6.09
N ALA A 150 -1.38 -5.65 -7.23
CA ALA A 150 -1.09 -6.94 -7.84
C ALA A 150 0.32 -6.87 -8.47
N LEU A 151 1.32 -7.40 -7.78
CA LEU A 151 2.71 -7.41 -8.23
C LEU A 151 2.96 -8.64 -9.09
N GLY A 152 2.77 -8.50 -10.40
CA GLY A 152 2.89 -9.60 -11.35
C GLY A 152 4.06 -9.43 -12.33
N ALA A 153 4.02 -10.23 -13.40
CA ALA A 153 4.97 -10.21 -14.51
C ALA A 153 4.25 -9.88 -15.84
N PRO A 154 3.71 -8.68 -15.99
CA PRO A 154 2.97 -8.27 -17.19
C PRO A 154 3.88 -8.29 -18.43
N GLY A 155 3.36 -8.82 -19.53
CA GLY A 155 4.10 -8.96 -20.79
C GLY A 155 5.04 -10.18 -20.89
N ARG A 156 5.32 -10.88 -19.78
CA ARG A 156 6.15 -12.09 -19.81
C ARG A 156 5.52 -13.21 -20.65
N SER A 157 4.22 -13.40 -20.51
CA SER A 157 3.42 -14.29 -21.37
C SER A 157 1.92 -14.04 -21.19
N THR A 158 1.13 -14.56 -22.13
CA THR A 158 -0.35 -14.48 -22.05
C THR A 158 -0.91 -15.13 -20.77
N ALA A 159 -0.22 -16.13 -20.21
CA ALA A 159 -0.60 -16.77 -18.96
C ALA A 159 -0.41 -15.81 -17.76
N HIS A 160 0.73 -15.11 -17.69
CA HIS A 160 0.98 -14.11 -16.65
C HIS A 160 -0.02 -12.94 -16.74
N ASP A 161 -0.32 -12.46 -17.96
CA ASP A 161 -1.32 -11.43 -18.16
C ASP A 161 -2.73 -11.88 -17.75
N ALA A 162 -3.06 -13.16 -17.91
CA ALA A 162 -4.32 -13.72 -17.45
C ALA A 162 -4.40 -13.77 -15.91
N VAL A 163 -3.31 -14.11 -15.22
CA VAL A 163 -3.21 -14.06 -13.76
C VAL A 163 -3.40 -12.62 -13.26
N MET A 164 -2.74 -11.65 -13.89
CA MET A 164 -2.90 -10.23 -13.56
C MET A 164 -4.36 -9.77 -13.70
N ARG A 165 -5.03 -10.09 -14.81
CA ARG A 165 -6.45 -9.78 -14.99
C ARG A 165 -7.32 -10.43 -13.90
N THR A 166 -7.02 -11.65 -13.52
CA THR A 166 -7.74 -12.34 -12.44
C THR A 166 -7.50 -11.64 -11.09
N ALA A 167 -6.27 -11.27 -10.76
CA ALA A 167 -5.94 -10.56 -9.54
C ALA A 167 -6.69 -9.22 -9.42
N LEU A 168 -6.73 -8.46 -10.52
CA LEU A 168 -7.47 -7.18 -10.57
C LEU A 168 -8.99 -7.39 -10.44
N ALA A 169 -9.53 -8.46 -11.03
CA ALA A 169 -10.95 -8.81 -10.91
C ALA A 169 -11.32 -9.30 -9.50
N LEU A 170 -10.42 -9.98 -8.79
CA LEU A 170 -10.59 -10.39 -7.40
C LEU A 170 -10.61 -9.22 -6.41
N GLY A 171 -10.04 -8.07 -6.77
CA GLY A 171 -10.13 -6.87 -5.93
C GLY A 171 -8.80 -6.23 -5.58
N ALA A 172 -7.69 -6.56 -6.25
CA ALA A 172 -6.49 -5.74 -6.18
C ALA A 172 -6.79 -4.33 -6.71
N ASP A 173 -6.23 -3.31 -6.08
CA ASP A 173 -6.57 -1.90 -6.34
C ASP A 173 -5.71 -1.29 -7.45
N LEU A 174 -4.48 -1.77 -7.62
CA LEU A 174 -3.51 -1.24 -8.57
C LEU A 174 -2.87 -2.34 -9.41
N VAL A 175 -2.46 -1.97 -10.62
CA VAL A 175 -1.63 -2.79 -11.50
C VAL A 175 -0.18 -2.60 -11.11
N GLY A 176 0.51 -3.68 -10.76
CA GLY A 176 1.92 -3.68 -10.39
C GLY A 176 2.79 -4.53 -11.31
N GLY A 177 4.08 -4.44 -11.10
CA GLY A 177 5.10 -5.22 -11.79
C GLY A 177 6.50 -4.71 -11.51
N ALA A 178 7.49 -5.45 -11.96
CA ALA A 178 8.90 -5.08 -11.88
C ALA A 178 9.54 -5.18 -13.29
N PRO A 179 9.27 -4.23 -14.20
CA PRO A 179 9.65 -4.30 -15.61
C PRO A 179 11.15 -4.55 -15.83
N THR A 180 12.02 -4.01 -15.00
CA THR A 180 13.47 -4.22 -15.10
C THR A 180 13.92 -5.66 -14.85
N LEU A 181 13.06 -6.51 -14.29
CA LEU A 181 13.31 -7.94 -14.09
C LEU A 181 12.79 -8.79 -15.26
N GLU A 182 12.18 -8.19 -16.27
CA GLU A 182 11.68 -8.86 -17.47
C GLU A 182 12.69 -8.78 -18.62
N ASP A 183 12.63 -9.75 -19.54
CA ASP A 183 13.51 -9.79 -20.72
C ASP A 183 13.30 -8.57 -21.64
N ASP A 184 12.08 -8.03 -21.68
CA ASP A 184 11.72 -6.81 -22.41
C ASP A 184 10.99 -5.81 -21.48
N PRO A 185 11.71 -4.94 -20.78
CA PRO A 185 11.12 -3.94 -19.90
C PRO A 185 10.13 -2.99 -20.56
N ILE A 186 10.35 -2.65 -21.83
CA ILE A 186 9.48 -1.74 -22.59
C ILE A 186 8.14 -2.41 -22.88
N HIS A 187 8.17 -3.67 -23.32
CA HIS A 187 6.97 -4.46 -23.53
C HIS A 187 6.19 -4.67 -22.23
N ALA A 188 6.89 -4.94 -21.12
CA ALA A 188 6.29 -5.07 -19.82
C ALA A 188 5.55 -3.79 -19.40
N ILE A 189 6.17 -2.61 -19.54
CA ILE A 189 5.54 -1.31 -19.26
C ILE A 189 4.31 -1.11 -20.15
N THR A 190 4.42 -1.35 -21.45
CA THR A 190 3.29 -1.21 -22.38
C THR A 190 2.11 -2.11 -21.98
N THR A 191 2.39 -3.33 -21.53
CA THR A 191 1.37 -4.28 -21.07
C THR A 191 0.71 -3.81 -19.77
N VAL A 192 1.49 -3.20 -18.84
CA VAL A 192 0.95 -2.57 -17.63
C VAL A 192 -0.09 -1.51 -17.97
N PHE A 193 0.23 -0.59 -18.89
CA PHE A 193 -0.73 0.45 -19.30
C PHE A 193 -1.99 -0.16 -19.93
N ALA A 194 -1.85 -1.18 -20.78
CA ALA A 194 -3.01 -1.87 -21.36
C ALA A 194 -3.89 -2.54 -20.30
N LEU A 195 -3.30 -3.15 -19.26
CA LEU A 195 -4.03 -3.73 -18.13
C LEU A 195 -4.72 -2.64 -17.29
N ALA A 196 -4.05 -1.52 -17.05
CA ALA A 196 -4.58 -0.39 -16.30
C ALA A 196 -5.78 0.25 -17.01
N GLU A 197 -5.67 0.49 -18.31
CA GLU A 197 -6.77 1.00 -19.12
C GLU A 197 -7.97 0.05 -19.15
N ALA A 198 -7.71 -1.25 -19.38
CA ALA A 198 -8.76 -2.27 -19.41
C ALA A 198 -9.49 -2.45 -18.08
N SER A 199 -8.80 -2.26 -16.95
CA SER A 199 -9.36 -2.40 -15.60
C SER A 199 -9.84 -1.08 -14.99
N GLY A 200 -9.46 0.06 -15.55
CA GLY A 200 -9.69 1.38 -14.97
C GLY A 200 -8.89 1.67 -13.69
N LYS A 201 -7.85 0.88 -13.40
CA LYS A 201 -7.08 0.95 -12.17
C LYS A 201 -5.77 1.72 -12.35
N PRO A 202 -5.27 2.39 -11.29
CA PRO A 202 -3.97 3.06 -11.31
C PRO A 202 -2.81 2.07 -11.34
N ILE A 203 -1.60 2.59 -11.53
CA ILE A 203 -0.35 1.83 -11.68
C ILE A 203 0.57 2.12 -10.50
N ASP A 204 1.28 1.08 -10.04
CA ASP A 204 2.37 1.19 -9.07
C ASP A 204 3.45 0.13 -9.38
N LEU A 205 4.64 0.56 -9.78
CA LEU A 205 5.70 -0.31 -10.29
C LEU A 205 6.97 -0.23 -9.45
N HIS A 206 7.66 -1.36 -9.31
CA HIS A 206 9.07 -1.40 -8.96
C HIS A 206 9.87 -1.11 -10.23
N ILE A 207 10.47 0.06 -10.32
CA ILE A 207 11.14 0.51 -11.54
C ILE A 207 12.63 0.73 -11.29
N ASP A 208 13.47 0.28 -12.23
CA ASP A 208 14.93 0.38 -12.17
C ASP A 208 15.55 -0.18 -10.86
N GLU A 209 14.88 -1.19 -10.26
CA GLU A 209 15.34 -1.89 -9.08
C GLU A 209 16.45 -2.89 -9.46
N CYS A 210 17.63 -2.37 -9.77
CA CYS A 210 18.80 -3.15 -10.15
C CYS A 210 20.09 -2.37 -9.92
N GLU A 211 21.25 -3.06 -10.00
CA GLU A 211 22.58 -2.46 -9.85
C GLU A 211 23.17 -1.92 -11.16
N ASP A 212 22.42 -2.01 -12.26
CA ASP A 212 22.86 -1.50 -13.56
C ASP A 212 22.66 0.03 -13.65
N PRO A 213 23.72 0.83 -13.68
CA PRO A 213 23.60 2.28 -13.78
C PRO A 213 23.08 2.77 -15.14
N GLN A 214 22.94 1.87 -16.13
CA GLN A 214 22.36 2.18 -17.44
C GLN A 214 20.85 1.86 -17.51
N ALA A 215 20.28 1.23 -16.47
CA ALA A 215 18.85 1.02 -16.41
C ALA A 215 18.10 2.37 -16.47
N ASN A 216 17.11 2.46 -17.33
CA ASN A 216 16.37 3.69 -17.58
C ASN A 216 14.91 3.42 -18.01
N ALA A 217 14.31 2.40 -17.42
CA ALA A 217 12.91 2.07 -17.68
C ALA A 217 11.97 3.16 -17.14
N LEU A 218 12.39 3.93 -16.14
CA LEU A 218 11.66 5.08 -15.61
C LEU A 218 11.38 6.15 -16.69
N ALA A 219 12.30 6.38 -17.63
CA ALA A 219 12.08 7.33 -18.72
C ALA A 219 10.90 6.86 -19.62
N THR A 220 10.89 5.58 -20.00
CA THR A 220 9.78 4.98 -20.77
C THR A 220 8.47 5.05 -19.99
N LEU A 221 8.49 4.77 -18.68
CA LEU A 221 7.32 4.88 -17.83
C LEU A 221 6.76 6.30 -17.83
N ALA A 222 7.60 7.33 -17.71
CA ALA A 222 7.20 8.73 -17.73
C ALA A 222 6.58 9.16 -19.08
N GLU A 223 7.17 8.71 -20.20
CA GLU A 223 6.64 8.94 -21.54
C GLU A 223 5.26 8.29 -21.71
N GLN A 224 5.12 7.02 -21.35
CA GLN A 224 3.83 6.31 -21.43
C GLN A 224 2.78 6.94 -20.50
N THR A 225 3.15 7.34 -19.28
CA THR A 225 2.26 8.03 -18.34
C THR A 225 1.68 9.29 -18.98
N THR A 226 2.53 10.05 -19.69
CA THR A 226 2.09 11.26 -20.39
C THR A 226 1.20 10.93 -21.60
N ALA A 227 1.60 9.94 -22.40
CA ALA A 227 0.86 9.53 -23.61
C ALA A 227 -0.56 9.01 -23.29
N HIS A 228 -0.70 8.28 -22.17
CA HIS A 228 -1.99 7.73 -21.73
C HIS A 228 -2.80 8.67 -20.80
N GLY A 229 -2.29 9.88 -20.50
CA GLY A 229 -2.97 10.83 -19.62
C GLY A 229 -3.18 10.30 -18.19
N MET A 230 -2.22 9.49 -17.68
CA MET A 230 -2.31 8.82 -16.39
C MET A 230 -1.48 9.50 -15.27
N GLN A 231 -1.15 10.79 -15.44
CA GLN A 231 -0.42 11.55 -14.43
C GLN A 231 -1.19 11.54 -13.08
N GLY A 232 -0.52 11.09 -12.03
CA GLY A 232 -1.11 11.01 -10.69
C GLY A 232 -2.07 9.82 -10.47
N ARG A 233 -1.99 8.84 -11.34
CA ARG A 233 -2.82 7.63 -11.26
C ARG A 233 -2.00 6.36 -11.21
#